data_0c44f7f3f24315b9491d674889f12b35
#
_entry.id   0c44f7f3f24315b9491d674889f12b35
#
_cell.length_a   1.000
_cell.length_b   1.000
_cell.length_c   1.000
_cell.angle_alpha   90.00
_cell.angle_beta   90.00
_cell.angle_gamma   90.00
#
_symmetry.space_group_name_H-M   'P 1'
#
loop_
_entity.id
_entity.type
_entity.pdbx_description
1 polymer ?
#
loop_
_entity_poly.entity_id
_entity_poly.type
_entity_poly.pdbx_seq_one_letter_code
_entity_poly.pdbx_strand_id
1 'polypeptide(L)'
;MNQPTKGSDEALVQESDGQQLKATVFGFESPASLAKPKGIARLCRSDIIYSSVHMLEEGGENNLHAHSAQDGVWIVLKGRARFYGQDDQLLAEIGPLQGIHIPRGFYYWFEKTGDERLEILQVEAIDKTVVNKRLDATPAKDFKTAVQYF
;
A
#
# COMPACT_ATOMS: atom_id res chain seq x y z
N MET A 1 1.99 16.33 14.04
CA MET A 1 1.51 14.93 14.10
C MET A 1 2.41 14.14 15.04
N ASN A 2 1.86 13.36 15.93
CA ASN A 2 2.65 12.64 16.92
C ASN A 2 3.30 11.41 16.31
N GLN A 3 4.62 11.32 16.44
CA GLN A 3 5.33 10.08 16.15
C GLN A 3 4.96 9.02 17.20
N PRO A 4 4.97 7.73 16.81
CA PRO A 4 4.68 6.68 17.79
C PRO A 4 5.73 6.67 18.88
N THR A 5 5.28 6.48 20.13
CA THR A 5 6.17 6.24 21.24
C THR A 5 6.68 4.81 21.18
N LYS A 6 7.99 4.62 21.11
CA LYS A 6 8.59 3.29 21.15
C LYS A 6 9.28 3.05 22.49
N GLY A 7 9.35 1.80 22.89
CA GLY A 7 10.21 1.37 24.00
C GLY A 7 11.70 1.49 23.65
N SER A 8 12.55 1.05 24.56
CA SER A 8 14.00 0.99 24.32
C SER A 8 14.30 0.04 23.14
N ASP A 9 15.43 0.26 22.44
CA ASP A 9 15.85 -0.63 21.37
C ASP A 9 16.07 -2.08 21.87
N GLU A 10 16.52 -2.24 23.11
CA GLU A 10 16.64 -3.56 23.76
C GLU A 10 15.29 -4.25 23.94
N ALA A 11 14.24 -3.51 24.33
CA ALA A 11 12.90 -4.06 24.51
C ALA A 11 12.30 -4.58 23.18
N LEU A 12 12.73 -4.05 22.06
CA LEU A 12 12.26 -4.45 20.72
C LEU A 12 12.98 -5.68 20.16
N VAL A 13 13.99 -6.19 20.86
CA VAL A 13 14.80 -7.35 20.42
C VAL A 13 14.50 -8.54 21.32
N GLN A 14 14.29 -9.70 20.72
CA GLN A 14 14.12 -10.98 21.40
C GLN A 14 14.95 -12.05 20.72
N GLU A 15 15.34 -13.06 21.46
CA GLU A 15 15.98 -14.25 20.89
C GLU A 15 15.02 -15.44 20.98
N SER A 16 14.91 -16.20 19.90
CA SER A 16 14.13 -17.43 19.82
C SER A 16 14.79 -18.40 18.86
N ASP A 17 14.99 -19.64 19.30
CA ASP A 17 15.58 -20.72 18.49
C ASP A 17 16.90 -20.34 17.79
N GLY A 18 17.76 -19.60 18.49
CA GLY A 18 19.04 -19.12 17.97
C GLY A 18 18.95 -17.99 16.94
N GLN A 19 17.76 -17.42 16.78
CA GLN A 19 17.53 -16.27 15.91
C GLN A 19 17.24 -15.03 16.72
N GLN A 20 17.83 -13.92 16.30
CA GLN A 20 17.47 -12.60 16.83
C GLN A 20 16.24 -12.06 16.09
N LEU A 21 15.18 -11.81 16.83
CA LEU A 21 13.93 -11.23 16.32
C LEU A 21 13.85 -9.78 16.75
N LYS A 22 13.46 -8.90 15.82
CA LYS A 22 13.34 -7.48 16.09
C LYS A 22 11.97 -6.96 15.67
N ALA A 23 11.23 -6.41 16.62
CA ALA A 23 10.03 -5.65 16.33
C ALA A 23 10.41 -4.27 15.77
N THR A 24 9.63 -3.76 14.83
CA THR A 24 9.84 -2.44 14.22
C THR A 24 8.65 -1.55 14.52
N VAL A 25 8.90 -0.39 15.09
CA VAL A 25 7.90 0.65 15.30
C VAL A 25 7.97 1.63 14.13
N PHE A 26 6.85 1.94 13.54
CA PHE A 26 6.76 2.89 12.44
C PHE A 26 5.57 3.83 12.62
N GLY A 27 5.58 4.93 11.90
CA GLY A 27 4.46 5.85 11.80
C GLY A 27 4.43 6.46 10.41
N PHE A 28 3.29 7.01 10.05
CA PHE A 28 3.10 7.77 8.83
C PHE A 28 2.82 9.23 9.20
N GLU A 29 3.55 10.12 8.55
CA GLU A 29 3.33 11.55 8.63
C GLU A 29 3.03 12.08 7.23
N SER A 30 1.84 12.67 7.08
CA SER A 30 1.41 13.24 5.81
C SER A 30 2.29 14.44 5.43
N PRO A 31 3.02 14.42 4.30
CA PRO A 31 3.79 15.58 3.89
C PRO A 31 2.87 16.74 3.51
N ALA A 32 3.32 17.97 3.75
CA ALA A 32 2.54 19.18 3.41
C ALA A 32 2.24 19.24 1.91
N SER A 33 3.19 18.81 1.07
CA SER A 33 3.04 18.75 -0.39
C SER A 33 3.80 17.55 -0.95
N LEU A 34 3.37 17.08 -2.13
CA LEU A 34 4.08 16.05 -2.87
C LEU A 34 4.91 16.69 -3.98
N ALA A 35 6.14 16.21 -4.18
CA ALA A 35 7.00 16.66 -5.28
C ALA A 35 6.47 16.22 -6.66
N LYS A 36 5.64 15.17 -6.67
CA LYS A 36 4.99 14.61 -7.87
C LYS A 36 3.55 14.22 -7.53
N PRO A 37 2.68 13.97 -8.51
CA PRO A 37 1.29 13.60 -8.27
C PRO A 37 1.10 12.35 -7.39
N LYS A 38 2.10 11.46 -7.35
CA LYS A 38 2.07 10.25 -6.53
C LYS A 38 3.29 10.16 -5.63
N GLY A 39 3.06 9.80 -4.37
CA GLY A 39 4.10 9.48 -3.39
C GLY A 39 3.83 8.13 -2.73
N ILE A 40 4.86 7.48 -2.26
CA ILE A 40 4.77 6.22 -1.52
C ILE A 40 5.66 6.30 -0.28
N ALA A 41 5.06 6.10 0.89
CA ALA A 41 5.77 5.98 2.16
C ALA A 41 5.80 4.52 2.60
N ARG A 42 6.98 3.92 2.66
CA ARG A 42 7.15 2.56 3.17
C ARG A 42 7.04 2.56 4.69
N LEU A 43 6.33 1.58 5.24
CA LEU A 43 6.15 1.42 6.68
C LEU A 43 6.97 0.26 7.22
N CYS A 44 6.73 -0.94 6.74
CA CYS A 44 7.50 -2.11 7.14
C CYS A 44 7.58 -3.14 6.02
N ARG A 45 8.54 -4.04 6.15
CA ARG A 45 8.72 -5.15 5.22
C ARG A 45 9.38 -6.34 5.92
N SER A 46 8.86 -7.53 5.63
CA SER A 46 9.52 -8.81 5.88
C SER A 46 9.49 -9.66 4.60
N ASP A 47 9.79 -10.93 4.72
CA ASP A 47 9.69 -11.86 3.59
C ASP A 47 8.25 -12.30 3.26
N ILE A 48 7.31 -12.07 4.19
CA ILE A 48 5.89 -12.44 4.03
C ILE A 48 4.91 -11.28 4.10
N ILE A 49 5.34 -10.11 4.56
CA ILE A 49 4.48 -8.94 4.68
C ILE A 49 5.17 -7.68 4.16
N TYR A 50 4.40 -6.82 3.54
CA TYR A 50 4.81 -5.49 3.12
C TYR A 50 3.70 -4.49 3.41
N SER A 51 4.06 -3.31 3.90
CA SER A 51 3.10 -2.23 4.06
C SER A 51 3.65 -0.88 3.66
N SER A 52 2.79 -0.06 3.08
CA SER A 52 3.10 1.29 2.64
C SER A 52 1.84 2.16 2.62
N VAL A 53 2.03 3.48 2.65
CA VAL A 53 0.96 4.43 2.36
C VAL A 53 1.22 5.03 0.98
N HIS A 54 0.23 4.95 0.10
CA HIS A 54 0.22 5.63 -1.17
C HIS A 54 -0.51 6.97 -1.03
N MET A 55 0.07 8.02 -1.57
CA MET A 55 -0.48 9.37 -1.55
C MET A 55 -0.70 9.82 -2.98
N LEU A 56 -1.88 10.33 -3.28
CA LEU A 56 -2.27 10.74 -4.63
C LEU A 56 -2.93 12.11 -4.62
N GLU A 57 -2.34 13.03 -5.36
CA GLU A 57 -2.90 14.37 -5.57
C GLU A 57 -3.89 14.39 -6.73
N GLU A 58 -3.62 13.61 -7.79
CA GLU A 58 -4.41 13.59 -9.01
C GLU A 58 -4.47 12.19 -9.61
N GLY A 59 -5.60 11.87 -10.20
CA GLY A 59 -5.77 10.83 -11.20
C GLY A 59 -5.77 9.40 -10.73
N GLY A 60 -5.65 8.55 -11.70
CA GLY A 60 -5.57 7.10 -11.55
C GLY A 60 -4.13 6.63 -11.33
N GLU A 61 -3.96 5.64 -10.55
CA GLU A 61 -2.72 5.35 -9.89
C GLU A 61 -2.05 4.14 -10.36
N ASN A 62 -2.79 3.21 -10.87
CA ASN A 62 -2.24 2.02 -11.49
C ASN A 62 -3.11 1.55 -12.66
N ASN A 63 -2.57 0.68 -13.45
CA ASN A 63 -3.27 0.00 -14.54
C ASN A 63 -4.03 -1.22 -13.99
N LEU A 64 -4.91 -1.79 -14.81
CA LEU A 64 -5.56 -3.06 -14.51
C LEU A 64 -4.49 -4.16 -14.43
N HIS A 65 -4.29 -4.71 -13.24
CA HIS A 65 -3.25 -5.70 -12.95
C HIS A 65 -3.67 -6.64 -11.82
N ALA A 66 -2.93 -7.74 -11.70
CA ALA A 66 -3.06 -8.69 -10.60
C ALA A 66 -1.67 -9.10 -10.09
N HIS A 67 -1.63 -9.67 -8.92
CA HIS A 67 -0.42 -10.29 -8.35
C HIS A 67 -0.65 -11.78 -8.15
N SER A 68 0.30 -12.61 -8.60
CA SER A 68 0.13 -14.06 -8.57
C SER A 68 0.30 -14.68 -7.18
N ALA A 69 1.03 -14.01 -6.29
CA ALA A 69 1.40 -14.54 -4.97
C ALA A 69 1.15 -13.57 -3.81
N GLN A 70 0.36 -12.53 -4.02
CA GLN A 70 0.08 -11.54 -2.97
C GLN A 70 -1.42 -11.36 -2.79
N ASP A 71 -1.88 -11.52 -1.55
CA ASP A 71 -3.15 -10.97 -1.11
C ASP A 71 -2.90 -9.57 -0.57
N GLY A 72 -3.76 -8.63 -0.94
CA GLY A 72 -3.63 -7.24 -0.53
C GLY A 72 -4.87 -6.73 0.20
N VAL A 73 -4.64 -5.85 1.16
CA VAL A 73 -5.68 -5.06 1.81
C VAL A 73 -5.36 -3.59 1.57
N TRP A 74 -6.35 -2.85 1.12
CA TRP A 74 -6.28 -1.40 0.99
C TRP A 74 -7.26 -0.76 1.97
N ILE A 75 -6.78 0.20 2.75
CA ILE A 75 -7.59 0.94 3.72
C ILE A 75 -7.35 2.43 3.52
N VAL A 76 -8.41 3.19 3.25
CA VAL A 76 -8.31 4.64 3.11
C VAL A 76 -8.08 5.27 4.47
N LEU A 77 -7.05 6.12 4.56
CA LEU A 77 -6.74 6.94 5.74
C LEU A 77 -7.31 8.35 5.60
N LYS A 78 -7.25 8.90 4.37
CA LYS A 78 -7.72 10.26 4.05
C LYS A 78 -8.15 10.32 2.59
N GLY A 79 -9.18 11.10 2.31
CA GLY A 79 -9.73 11.22 0.96
C GLY A 79 -10.66 10.07 0.61
N ARG A 80 -10.84 9.79 -0.67
CA ARG A 80 -11.72 8.75 -1.21
C ARG A 80 -11.09 8.09 -2.42
N ALA A 81 -11.39 6.80 -2.60
CA ALA A 81 -10.92 6.02 -3.74
C ALA A 81 -12.06 5.22 -4.37
N ARG A 82 -11.99 5.03 -5.69
CA ARG A 82 -12.81 4.08 -6.44
C ARG A 82 -11.93 2.95 -6.94
N PHE A 83 -12.37 1.73 -6.69
CA PHE A 83 -11.75 0.50 -7.16
C PHE A 83 -12.57 -0.10 -8.30
N TYR A 84 -11.86 -0.52 -9.33
CA TYR A 84 -12.43 -1.10 -10.53
C TYR A 84 -11.81 -2.46 -10.81
N GLY A 85 -12.61 -3.37 -11.35
CA GLY A 85 -12.18 -4.66 -11.85
C GLY A 85 -12.03 -4.66 -13.37
N GLN A 86 -12.16 -5.85 -13.96
CA GLN A 86 -12.14 -6.02 -15.41
C GLN A 86 -13.30 -5.25 -16.06
N ASP A 87 -13.08 -4.79 -17.29
CA ASP A 87 -14.05 -3.99 -18.05
C ASP A 87 -14.51 -2.72 -17.30
N ASP A 88 -13.63 -2.17 -16.46
CA ASP A 88 -13.88 -0.99 -15.61
C ASP A 88 -15.14 -1.11 -14.75
N GLN A 89 -15.51 -2.33 -14.38
CA GLN A 89 -16.60 -2.56 -13.45
C GLN A 89 -16.26 -1.95 -12.09
N LEU A 90 -17.12 -1.10 -11.57
CA LEU A 90 -16.97 -0.54 -10.23
C LEU A 90 -17.09 -1.64 -9.18
N LEU A 91 -16.03 -1.83 -8.40
CA LEU A 91 -16.01 -2.74 -7.26
C LEU A 91 -16.49 -2.05 -5.99
N ALA A 92 -15.94 -0.87 -5.71
CA ALA A 92 -16.26 -0.10 -4.52
C ALA A 92 -15.82 1.35 -4.64
N GLU A 93 -16.52 2.23 -3.95
CA GLU A 93 -16.04 3.56 -3.57
C GLU A 93 -15.92 3.59 -2.05
N ILE A 94 -14.72 3.91 -1.55
CA ILE A 94 -14.40 3.85 -0.14
C ILE A 94 -13.80 5.15 0.36
N GLY A 95 -14.11 5.49 1.59
CA GLY A 95 -13.59 6.65 2.32
C GLY A 95 -12.83 6.24 3.57
N PRO A 96 -12.49 7.19 4.46
CA PRO A 96 -11.64 6.94 5.63
C PRO A 96 -12.12 5.77 6.49
N LEU A 97 -11.16 4.90 6.86
CA LEU A 97 -11.35 3.68 7.64
C LEU A 97 -12.19 2.60 6.95
N GLN A 98 -12.45 2.76 5.67
CA GLN A 98 -13.04 1.72 4.82
C GLN A 98 -11.95 1.09 3.94
N GLY A 99 -12.12 -0.16 3.58
CA GLY A 99 -11.12 -0.88 2.81
C GLY A 99 -11.70 -1.94 1.90
N ILE A 100 -10.80 -2.54 1.12
CA ILE A 100 -11.10 -3.65 0.22
C ILE A 100 -9.99 -4.70 0.31
N HIS A 101 -10.35 -5.96 0.34
CA HIS A 101 -9.43 -7.08 0.22
C HIS A 101 -9.35 -7.53 -1.23
N ILE A 102 -8.16 -7.60 -1.77
CA ILE A 102 -7.87 -8.08 -3.12
C ILE A 102 -7.09 -9.39 -3.01
N PRO A 103 -7.71 -10.54 -3.33
CA PRO A 103 -7.00 -11.82 -3.31
C PRO A 103 -6.03 -11.95 -4.49
N ARG A 104 -5.10 -12.87 -4.37
CA ARG A 104 -4.17 -13.25 -5.44
C ARG A 104 -4.90 -13.53 -6.75
N GLY A 105 -4.35 -13.05 -7.86
CA GLY A 105 -4.90 -13.28 -9.19
C GLY A 105 -6.09 -12.41 -9.55
N PHE A 106 -6.59 -11.61 -8.63
CA PHE A 106 -7.71 -10.71 -8.87
C PHE A 106 -7.24 -9.44 -9.59
N TYR A 107 -7.78 -9.14 -10.77
CA TYR A 107 -7.44 -7.95 -11.54
C TYR A 107 -8.19 -6.74 -11.04
N TYR A 108 -7.46 -5.66 -10.77
CA TYR A 108 -8.02 -4.40 -10.28
C TYR A 108 -7.14 -3.20 -10.64
N TRP A 109 -7.73 -2.04 -10.56
CA TRP A 109 -7.06 -0.75 -10.52
C TRP A 109 -7.90 0.20 -9.66
N PHE A 110 -7.32 1.33 -9.26
CA PHE A 110 -8.07 2.32 -8.50
C PHE A 110 -7.65 3.72 -8.86
N GLU A 111 -8.52 4.67 -8.53
CA GLU A 111 -8.27 6.10 -8.68
C GLU A 111 -8.71 6.87 -7.44
N LYS A 112 -8.10 8.03 -7.25
CA LYS A 112 -8.57 9.02 -6.31
C LYS A 112 -9.87 9.65 -6.82
N THR A 113 -10.78 9.96 -5.91
CA THR A 113 -11.97 10.77 -6.18
C THR A 113 -12.06 11.96 -5.23
N GLY A 114 -12.78 12.99 -5.63
CA GLY A 114 -12.92 14.22 -4.86
C GLY A 114 -11.65 15.08 -4.89
N ASP A 115 -11.68 16.21 -4.16
CA ASP A 115 -10.63 17.22 -4.21
C ASP A 115 -9.51 17.00 -3.20
N GLU A 116 -9.78 16.24 -2.15
CA GLU A 116 -8.81 15.95 -1.10
C GLU A 116 -7.78 14.93 -1.58
N ARG A 117 -6.50 15.12 -1.18
CA ARG A 117 -5.45 14.12 -1.39
C ARG A 117 -5.91 12.76 -0.86
N LEU A 118 -5.74 11.72 -1.65
CA LEU A 118 -5.93 10.36 -1.19
C LEU A 118 -4.67 9.89 -0.46
N GLU A 119 -4.85 9.40 0.76
CA GLU A 119 -3.84 8.65 1.50
C GLU A 119 -4.42 7.27 1.81
N ILE A 120 -3.80 6.24 1.26
CA ILE A 120 -4.33 4.88 1.34
C ILE A 120 -3.24 3.90 1.77
N LEU A 121 -3.54 3.18 2.86
CA LEU A 121 -2.67 2.14 3.40
C LEU A 121 -2.81 0.87 2.58
N GLN A 122 -1.68 0.33 2.14
CA GLN A 122 -1.56 -0.99 1.55
C GLN A 122 -0.87 -1.94 2.52
N VAL A 123 -1.48 -3.10 2.73
CA VAL A 123 -0.83 -4.23 3.43
C VAL A 123 -0.91 -5.43 2.51
N GLU A 124 0.24 -6.01 2.19
CA GLU A 124 0.35 -7.19 1.33
C GLU A 124 0.90 -8.37 2.12
N ALA A 125 0.27 -9.52 1.95
CA ALA A 125 0.76 -10.82 2.44
C ALA A 125 1.26 -11.63 1.25
N ILE A 126 2.49 -12.13 1.35
CA ILE A 126 3.20 -12.79 0.25
C ILE A 126 3.24 -14.30 0.48
N ASP A 127 2.74 -15.06 -0.48
CA ASP A 127 2.89 -16.53 -0.50
C ASP A 127 4.28 -16.89 -1.02
N LYS A 128 5.14 -17.37 -0.14
CA LYS A 128 6.52 -17.74 -0.47
C LYS A 128 6.63 -19.03 -1.27
N THR A 129 5.56 -19.80 -1.39
CA THR A 129 5.56 -21.07 -2.15
C THR A 129 5.34 -20.87 -3.64
N VAL A 130 4.96 -19.66 -4.04
CA VAL A 130 4.66 -19.27 -5.43
C VAL A 130 5.56 -18.13 -5.86
N VAL A 131 6.04 -18.15 -7.11
CA VAL A 131 6.76 -17.02 -7.68
C VAL A 131 5.78 -15.85 -7.85
N ASN A 132 6.08 -14.74 -7.19
CA ASN A 132 5.25 -13.54 -7.29
C ASN A 132 5.52 -12.82 -8.61
N LYS A 133 4.49 -12.68 -9.41
CA LYS A 133 4.52 -11.94 -10.68
C LYS A 133 3.42 -10.91 -10.69
N ARG A 134 3.76 -9.72 -11.17
CA ARG A 134 2.77 -8.74 -11.57
C ARG A 134 2.23 -9.12 -12.94
N LEU A 135 0.93 -9.23 -13.05
CA LEU A 135 0.22 -9.59 -14.27
C LEU A 135 -0.51 -8.33 -14.78
N ASP A 136 0.01 -7.71 -15.83
CA ASP A 136 -0.58 -6.51 -16.39
C ASP A 136 -1.58 -6.86 -17.49
N ALA A 137 -2.84 -6.49 -17.31
CA ALA A 137 -3.89 -6.66 -18.32
C ALA A 137 -3.98 -5.46 -19.26
N THR A 138 -3.52 -4.29 -18.81
CA THR A 138 -3.36 -3.07 -19.62
C THR A 138 -1.93 -2.56 -19.47
N PRO A 139 -1.43 -1.67 -20.38
CA PRO A 139 -0.07 -1.16 -20.27
C PRO A 139 0.20 -0.54 -18.88
N ALA A 140 1.34 -0.89 -18.28
CA ALA A 140 1.76 -0.34 -17.01
C ALA A 140 1.98 1.18 -17.13
N LYS A 141 1.54 1.93 -16.12
CA LYS A 141 1.77 3.37 -16.04
C LYS A 141 3.23 3.67 -15.70
N ASP A 142 3.71 4.85 -16.11
CA ASP A 142 5.07 5.28 -15.81
C ASP A 142 5.23 5.60 -14.32
N PHE A 143 5.94 4.72 -13.62
CA PHE A 143 6.25 4.89 -12.18
C PHE A 143 7.29 5.99 -11.90
N LYS A 144 7.91 6.58 -12.91
CA LYS A 144 8.82 7.73 -12.73
C LYS A 144 8.12 8.96 -12.14
N THR A 145 6.79 8.96 -12.16
CA THR A 145 6.00 10.00 -11.49
C THR A 145 5.80 9.77 -10.00
N ALA A 146 6.20 8.64 -9.45
CA ALA A 146 6.11 8.35 -8.03
C ALA A 146 7.38 8.78 -7.28
N VAL A 147 7.19 9.31 -6.06
CA VAL A 147 8.26 9.67 -5.13
C VAL A 147 8.15 8.79 -3.89
N GLN A 148 9.28 8.22 -3.46
CA GLN A 148 9.34 7.44 -2.23
C GLN A 148 9.58 8.38 -1.03
N TYR A 149 8.78 8.22 0.00
CA TYR A 149 8.92 8.88 1.30
C TYR A 149 9.18 7.83 2.38
N PHE A 150 10.12 8.09 3.25
CA PHE A 150 10.52 7.17 4.32
C PHE A 150 10.37 7.82 5.68
#